data_6797300f6d9b8b9b6edd9834b1a3b4c4
#
_entry.id   6797300f6d9b8b9b6edd9834b1a3b4c4
#
_cell.length_a   1.000
_cell.length_b   1.000
_cell.length_c   1.000
_cell.angle_alpha   90.00
_cell.angle_beta   90.00
_cell.angle_gamma   90.00
#
_symmetry.space_group_name_H-M   'P 1'
#
loop_
_entity.id
_entity.type
_entity.pdbx_description
1 polymer ?
#
loop_
_entity_poly.entity_id
_entity_poly.type
_entity_poly.pdbx_seq_one_letter_code
_entity_poly.pdbx_strand_id
1 'polypeptide(L)'
;MNTTHVNGVDIEYEQAGHGEPMLLIHGSNLADGLRPLTTALSRRAASLSFIRYHRRGLGGSAGGRRPVSTEEQAADALGLLDALDLPSAHILGYSYGATVALEAALSAPQRVRSLVLLEPILTEVPSWAEFSRGMEPVMKLYQAGDMEGAVTATFAALGGPTWPDLIRSVGTEALAMAIRDTETYYRVEAPALHRWTLDPQRAAALRAPVLSVRGMNSGQFFAEGRQLLHRHFPDCTDADIPDANHLLFLQQPEAIATAVVSFIDRNRESG
;
A
#
# COMPACT_ATOMS: atom_id res chain seq x y z
N MET A 1 14.48 10.54 -8.33
CA MET A 1 14.12 10.39 -6.89
C MET A 1 15.04 11.27 -6.06
N ASN A 2 14.53 11.85 -4.98
CA ASN A 2 15.28 12.57 -3.95
C ASN A 2 15.52 11.64 -2.77
N THR A 3 16.41 12.02 -1.83
CA THR A 3 16.66 11.26 -0.61
C THR A 3 16.56 12.19 0.59
N THR A 4 15.94 11.71 1.68
CA THR A 4 15.90 12.41 2.96
C THR A 4 16.11 11.43 4.11
N HIS A 5 16.64 11.92 5.25
CA HIS A 5 16.89 11.07 6.42
C HIS A 5 15.67 11.05 7.33
N VAL A 6 15.15 9.84 7.60
CA VAL A 6 13.94 9.62 8.41
C VAL A 6 14.18 8.45 9.36
N ASN A 7 13.98 8.64 10.65
CA ASN A 7 14.06 7.58 11.67
C ASN A 7 15.30 6.68 11.55
N GLY A 8 16.47 7.29 11.27
CA GLY A 8 17.75 6.57 11.21
C GLY A 8 18.03 5.86 9.89
N VAL A 9 17.25 6.10 8.84
CA VAL A 9 17.50 5.58 7.49
C VAL A 9 17.31 6.64 6.42
N ASP A 10 17.98 6.46 5.29
CA ASP A 10 17.78 7.29 4.11
C ASP A 10 16.61 6.74 3.30
N ILE A 11 15.58 7.56 3.14
CA ILE A 11 14.36 7.24 2.39
C ILE A 11 14.42 7.95 1.03
N GLU A 12 14.29 7.16 -0.03
CA GLU A 12 14.18 7.65 -1.38
C GLU A 12 12.72 7.98 -1.71
N TYR A 13 12.47 9.19 -2.24
CA TYR A 13 11.13 9.66 -2.55
C TYR A 13 11.07 10.49 -3.82
N GLU A 14 9.89 10.66 -4.36
CA GLU A 14 9.56 11.56 -5.46
C GLU A 14 8.32 12.36 -5.10
N GLN A 15 8.36 13.66 -5.38
CA GLN A 15 7.22 14.55 -5.24
C GLN A 15 6.90 15.22 -6.57
N ALA A 16 5.64 15.21 -6.97
CA ALA A 16 5.15 15.81 -8.22
C ALA A 16 3.79 16.47 -8.01
N GLY A 17 3.53 17.53 -8.79
CA GLY A 17 2.29 18.32 -8.69
C GLY A 17 2.35 19.41 -7.63
N HIS A 18 1.24 20.11 -7.46
CA HIS A 18 1.06 21.23 -6.52
C HIS A 18 -0.28 21.12 -5.81
N GLY A 19 -0.38 21.62 -4.59
CA GLY A 19 -1.63 21.62 -3.81
C GLY A 19 -1.58 20.69 -2.61
N GLU A 20 -2.72 20.10 -2.24
CA GLU A 20 -2.81 19.26 -1.06
C GLU A 20 -2.00 17.98 -1.20
N PRO A 21 -1.18 17.63 -0.21
CA PRO A 21 -0.32 16.47 -0.31
C PRO A 21 -1.10 15.15 -0.23
N MET A 22 -0.74 14.20 -1.09
CA MET A 22 -1.14 12.81 -1.03
C MET A 22 0.10 11.94 -0.95
N LEU A 23 0.26 11.23 0.16
CA LEU A 23 1.31 10.23 0.35
C LEU A 23 0.82 8.87 -0.16
N LEU A 24 1.62 8.25 -1.04
CA LEU A 24 1.33 6.94 -1.62
C LEU A 24 2.30 5.90 -1.08
N ILE A 25 1.77 4.86 -0.43
CA ILE A 25 2.52 3.79 0.23
C ILE A 25 2.35 2.49 -0.56
N HIS A 26 3.43 2.07 -1.24
CA HIS A 26 3.40 0.88 -2.08
C HIS A 26 3.31 -0.42 -1.28
N GLY A 27 2.84 -1.49 -1.91
CA GLY A 27 2.79 -2.84 -1.36
C GLY A 27 4.16 -3.52 -1.27
N SER A 28 4.16 -4.80 -0.92
CA SER A 28 5.37 -5.62 -0.90
C SER A 28 5.92 -5.87 -2.31
N ASN A 29 7.22 -6.10 -2.41
CA ASN A 29 7.98 -6.52 -3.60
C ASN A 29 7.96 -5.56 -4.81
N LEU A 30 7.20 -4.47 -4.82
CA LEU A 30 7.11 -3.59 -5.99
C LEU A 30 7.16 -2.11 -5.58
N ALA A 31 8.36 -1.62 -5.30
CA ALA A 31 8.58 -0.26 -4.79
C ALA A 31 8.03 0.84 -5.73
N ASP A 32 8.18 0.67 -7.04
CA ASP A 32 7.64 1.58 -8.05
C ASP A 32 6.20 1.27 -8.50
N GLY A 33 5.56 0.29 -7.88
CA GLY A 33 4.25 -0.24 -8.32
C GLY A 33 3.16 0.80 -8.50
N LEU A 34 3.13 1.82 -7.64
CA LEU A 34 2.10 2.85 -7.71
C LEU A 34 2.36 3.95 -8.76
N ARG A 35 3.42 3.84 -9.58
CA ARG A 35 3.74 4.79 -10.64
C ARG A 35 2.61 4.97 -11.67
N PRO A 36 2.02 3.89 -12.25
CA PRO A 36 0.90 4.03 -13.17
C PRO A 36 -0.34 4.71 -12.54
N LEU A 37 -0.67 4.34 -11.30
CA LEU A 37 -1.77 4.96 -10.57
C LEU A 37 -1.48 6.43 -10.27
N THR A 38 -0.27 6.79 -9.85
CA THR A 38 0.11 8.20 -9.62
C THR A 38 -0.03 9.01 -10.89
N THR A 39 0.36 8.45 -12.03
CA THR A 39 0.18 9.10 -13.35
C THR A 39 -1.30 9.32 -13.67
N ALA A 40 -2.17 8.35 -13.40
CA ALA A 40 -3.61 8.48 -13.60
C ALA A 40 -4.24 9.52 -12.67
N LEU A 41 -3.82 9.55 -11.40
CA LEU A 41 -4.24 10.55 -10.41
C LEU A 41 -3.82 11.98 -10.82
N SER A 42 -2.58 12.18 -11.25
CA SER A 42 -2.06 13.50 -11.62
C SER A 42 -2.77 14.12 -12.83
N ARG A 43 -3.31 13.30 -13.72
CA ARG A 43 -4.13 13.78 -14.85
C ARG A 43 -5.51 14.27 -14.43
N ARG A 44 -6.03 13.83 -13.27
CA ARG A 44 -7.39 14.11 -12.79
C ARG A 44 -7.45 15.11 -11.66
N ALA A 45 -6.39 15.26 -10.89
CA ALA A 45 -6.39 16.06 -9.67
C ALA A 45 -5.24 17.07 -9.66
N ALA A 46 -5.37 18.15 -10.42
CA ALA A 46 -4.38 19.23 -10.47
C ALA A 46 -4.23 19.96 -9.11
N SER A 47 -5.19 19.79 -8.19
CA SER A 47 -5.18 20.35 -6.84
C SER A 47 -4.42 19.48 -5.81
N LEU A 48 -3.85 18.35 -6.23
CA LEU A 48 -3.09 17.47 -5.37
C LEU A 48 -1.60 17.46 -5.75
N SER A 49 -0.74 17.34 -4.76
CA SER A 49 0.66 16.97 -4.94
C SER A 49 0.86 15.53 -4.46
N PHE A 50 1.57 14.75 -5.25
CA PHE A 50 1.75 13.33 -5.03
C PHE A 50 3.16 13.04 -4.53
N ILE A 51 3.25 12.33 -3.39
CA ILE A 51 4.50 11.91 -2.78
C ILE A 51 4.54 10.39 -2.81
N ARG A 52 5.43 9.82 -3.61
CA ARG A 52 5.76 8.39 -3.59
C ARG A 52 7.12 8.21 -2.94
N TYR A 53 7.28 7.17 -2.17
CA TYR A 53 8.57 6.82 -1.57
C TYR A 53 8.79 5.32 -1.61
N HIS A 54 10.04 4.91 -1.59
CA HIS A 54 10.40 3.52 -1.36
C HIS A 54 10.44 3.28 0.15
N ARG A 55 9.64 2.31 0.63
CA ARG A 55 9.64 1.96 2.05
C ARG A 55 11.01 1.40 2.45
N ARG A 56 11.34 1.51 3.71
CA ARG A 56 12.61 1.02 4.30
C ARG A 56 13.03 -0.34 3.73
N GLY A 57 14.25 -0.43 3.18
CA GLY A 57 14.84 -1.65 2.62
C GLY A 57 14.31 -2.08 1.26
N LEU A 58 13.56 -1.23 0.56
CA LEU A 58 13.03 -1.46 -0.78
C LEU A 58 13.48 -0.34 -1.72
N GLY A 59 13.64 -0.67 -3.00
CA GLY A 59 14.07 0.26 -4.02
C GLY A 59 15.42 0.89 -3.70
N GLY A 60 15.48 2.22 -3.64
CA GLY A 60 16.67 2.98 -3.27
C GLY A 60 16.75 3.38 -1.79
N SER A 61 15.75 3.02 -0.98
CA SER A 61 15.76 3.32 0.45
C SER A 61 16.64 2.35 1.25
N ALA A 62 17.38 2.89 2.22
CA ALA A 62 18.28 2.13 3.07
C ALA A 62 17.55 1.25 4.11
N GLY A 63 18.23 0.30 4.74
CA GLY A 63 17.88 -0.29 6.04
C GLY A 63 17.00 -1.53 6.04
N GLY A 64 17.18 -2.53 5.18
CA GLY A 64 16.25 -3.63 4.99
C GLY A 64 16.53 -4.96 5.69
N ARG A 65 17.54 -5.10 6.56
CA ARG A 65 17.90 -6.44 7.10
C ARG A 65 17.55 -6.69 8.57
N ARG A 66 17.23 -5.66 9.36
CA ARG A 66 16.73 -5.86 10.71
C ARG A 66 15.20 -6.02 10.70
N PRO A 67 14.64 -6.83 11.59
CA PRO A 67 13.20 -6.83 11.78
C PRO A 67 12.71 -5.41 12.14
N VAL A 68 11.64 -4.96 11.49
CA VAL A 68 10.91 -3.73 11.81
C VAL A 68 9.43 -4.06 11.91
N SER A 69 8.74 -3.36 12.78
CA SER A 69 7.29 -3.54 12.92
C SER A 69 6.51 -2.71 11.90
N THR A 70 5.21 -2.97 11.78
CA THR A 70 4.31 -2.15 10.95
C THR A 70 4.23 -0.73 11.48
N GLU A 71 4.30 -0.56 12.81
CA GLU A 71 4.32 0.74 13.49
C GLU A 71 5.59 1.54 13.16
N GLU A 72 6.76 0.88 13.09
CA GLU A 72 8.00 1.54 12.65
C GLU A 72 7.92 2.00 11.19
N GLN A 73 7.32 1.20 10.30
CA GLN A 73 7.13 1.60 8.90
C GLN A 73 6.09 2.73 8.77
N ALA A 74 5.07 2.74 9.61
CA ALA A 74 4.12 3.84 9.69
C ALA A 74 4.79 5.12 10.21
N ALA A 75 5.67 5.00 11.21
CA ALA A 75 6.47 6.12 11.69
C ALA A 75 7.41 6.69 10.60
N ASP A 76 7.94 5.85 9.70
CA ASP A 76 8.72 6.33 8.55
C ASP A 76 7.85 7.14 7.57
N ALA A 77 6.63 6.70 7.31
CA ALA A 77 5.68 7.44 6.47
C ALA A 77 5.35 8.82 7.06
N LEU A 78 5.10 8.88 8.37
CA LEU A 78 4.85 10.14 9.08
C LEU A 78 6.10 11.01 9.17
N GLY A 79 7.27 10.42 9.43
CA GLY A 79 8.55 11.11 9.46
C GLY A 79 8.96 11.69 8.10
N LEU A 80 8.54 11.05 7.00
CA LEU A 80 8.72 11.63 5.67
C LEU A 80 7.86 12.89 5.49
N LEU A 81 6.62 12.91 5.99
CA LEU A 81 5.80 14.13 5.99
C LEU A 81 6.47 15.24 6.82
N ASP A 82 7.07 14.90 7.96
CA ASP A 82 7.81 15.87 8.79
C ASP A 82 9.04 16.44 8.06
N ALA A 83 9.82 15.56 7.42
CA ALA A 83 11.00 15.96 6.65
C ALA A 83 10.67 16.84 5.43
N LEU A 84 9.41 16.83 4.99
CA LEU A 84 8.89 17.66 3.89
C LEU A 84 8.08 18.87 4.39
N ASP A 85 8.07 19.16 5.69
CA ASP A 85 7.30 20.24 6.33
C ASP A 85 5.79 20.17 6.02
N LEU A 86 5.22 18.95 5.94
CA LEU A 86 3.82 18.70 5.62
C LEU A 86 3.05 18.33 6.91
N PRO A 87 2.19 19.20 7.43
CA PRO A 87 1.48 18.96 8.69
C PRO A 87 0.44 17.86 8.61
N SER A 88 -0.13 17.61 7.43
CA SER A 88 -1.10 16.53 7.18
C SER A 88 -1.15 16.20 5.69
N ALA A 89 -1.61 14.97 5.35
CA ALA A 89 -1.76 14.51 3.97
C ALA A 89 -3.00 13.63 3.80
N HIS A 90 -3.49 13.49 2.58
CA HIS A 90 -4.23 12.30 2.17
C HIS A 90 -3.24 11.13 2.15
N ILE A 91 -3.63 9.97 2.66
CA ILE A 91 -2.76 8.78 2.64
C ILE A 91 -3.44 7.69 1.83
N LEU A 92 -2.74 7.21 0.80
CA LEU A 92 -3.15 6.07 -0.01
C LEU A 92 -2.15 4.94 0.19
N GLY A 93 -2.64 3.77 0.58
CA GLY A 93 -1.82 2.57 0.69
C GLY A 93 -2.36 1.43 -0.16
N TYR A 94 -1.47 0.55 -0.62
CA TYR A 94 -1.81 -0.66 -1.35
C TYR A 94 -1.27 -1.90 -0.64
N SER A 95 -2.09 -2.96 -0.51
CA SER A 95 -1.69 -4.26 0.06
C SER A 95 -1.07 -4.08 1.46
N TYR A 96 0.14 -4.59 1.73
CA TYR A 96 0.84 -4.31 2.99
C TYR A 96 1.09 -2.80 3.21
N GLY A 97 1.32 -2.03 2.15
CA GLY A 97 1.38 -0.57 2.26
C GLY A 97 0.05 0.06 2.71
N ALA A 98 -1.09 -0.59 2.45
CA ALA A 98 -2.37 -0.15 3.00
C ALA A 98 -2.49 -0.47 4.50
N THR A 99 -1.90 -1.58 4.97
CA THR A 99 -1.79 -1.86 6.41
C THR A 99 -0.89 -0.83 7.11
N VAL A 100 0.24 -0.46 6.48
CA VAL A 100 1.12 0.63 6.96
C VAL A 100 0.38 1.98 6.97
N ALA A 101 -0.41 2.29 5.94
CA ALA A 101 -1.22 3.51 5.87
C ALA A 101 -2.27 3.56 6.99
N LEU A 102 -2.93 2.43 7.24
CA LEU A 102 -3.89 2.29 8.32
C LEU A 102 -3.21 2.51 9.68
N GLU A 103 -2.06 1.86 9.91
CA GLU A 103 -1.29 2.07 11.14
C GLU A 103 -0.85 3.53 11.32
N ALA A 104 -0.40 4.21 10.25
CA ALA A 104 -0.05 5.62 10.30
C ALA A 104 -1.26 6.50 10.71
N ALA A 105 -2.45 6.18 10.17
CA ALA A 105 -3.68 6.87 10.51
C ALA A 105 -4.11 6.62 11.98
N LEU A 106 -3.92 5.41 12.48
CA LEU A 106 -4.20 5.08 13.87
C LEU A 106 -3.19 5.71 14.86
N SER A 107 -1.94 5.86 14.44
CA SER A 107 -0.87 6.45 15.28
C SER A 107 -0.96 7.96 15.37
N ALA A 108 -1.40 8.62 14.30
CA ALA A 108 -1.45 10.09 14.21
C ALA A 108 -2.69 10.56 13.41
N PRO A 109 -3.91 10.35 13.93
CA PRO A 109 -5.15 10.63 13.20
C PRO A 109 -5.27 12.09 12.75
N GLN A 110 -4.69 13.03 13.48
CA GLN A 110 -4.65 14.48 13.14
C GLN A 110 -3.76 14.78 11.90
N ARG A 111 -2.90 13.86 11.51
CA ARG A 111 -2.03 13.97 10.33
C ARG A 111 -2.69 13.51 9.03
N VAL A 112 -3.89 12.92 9.12
CA VAL A 112 -4.59 12.27 8.00
C VAL A 112 -5.81 13.07 7.58
N ARG A 113 -5.80 13.60 6.36
CA ARG A 113 -6.94 14.30 5.76
C ARG A 113 -8.00 13.33 5.25
N SER A 114 -7.57 12.25 4.62
CA SER A 114 -8.38 11.09 4.25
C SER A 114 -7.48 9.87 4.09
N LEU A 115 -8.06 8.68 4.24
CA LEU A 115 -7.36 7.40 4.14
C LEU A 115 -7.96 6.59 3.00
N VAL A 116 -7.12 6.17 2.05
CA VAL A 116 -7.50 5.32 0.91
C VAL A 116 -6.77 3.99 1.02
N LEU A 117 -7.52 2.91 1.15
CA LEU A 117 -7.01 1.56 1.38
C LEU A 117 -7.31 0.66 0.17
N LEU A 118 -6.29 0.38 -0.62
CA LEU A 118 -6.37 -0.58 -1.74
C LEU A 118 -6.01 -1.96 -1.20
N GLU A 119 -7.03 -2.75 -0.86
CA GLU A 119 -6.90 -4.15 -0.42
C GLU A 119 -5.83 -4.35 0.67
N PRO A 120 -6.01 -3.76 1.86
CA PRO A 120 -5.07 -3.97 2.97
C PRO A 120 -5.01 -5.45 3.35
N ILE A 121 -3.83 -5.89 3.79
CA ILE A 121 -3.66 -7.23 4.36
C ILE A 121 -4.06 -7.18 5.83
N LEU A 122 -5.20 -7.79 6.14
CA LEU A 122 -5.76 -7.87 7.51
C LEU A 122 -5.85 -9.34 7.93
N THR A 123 -5.02 -9.73 8.90
CA THR A 123 -4.86 -11.14 9.28
C THR A 123 -6.00 -11.68 10.16
N GLU A 124 -6.89 -10.80 10.65
CA GLU A 124 -7.97 -11.11 11.58
C GLU A 124 -9.26 -11.56 10.88
N VAL A 125 -9.19 -11.86 9.59
CA VAL A 125 -10.32 -12.36 8.80
C VAL A 125 -10.36 -13.90 8.79
N PRO A 126 -11.57 -14.50 8.70
CA PRO A 126 -11.73 -15.96 8.73
C PRO A 126 -10.89 -16.72 7.68
N SER A 127 -10.80 -16.18 6.47
CA SER A 127 -10.05 -16.81 5.37
C SER A 127 -8.53 -16.62 5.43
N TRP A 128 -7.97 -15.95 6.46
CA TRP A 128 -6.53 -15.74 6.57
C TRP A 128 -5.73 -17.05 6.51
N ALA A 129 -6.18 -18.09 7.22
CA ALA A 129 -5.46 -19.37 7.24
C ALA A 129 -5.45 -20.05 5.86
N GLU A 130 -6.50 -19.92 5.07
CA GLU A 130 -6.57 -20.43 3.71
C GLU A 130 -5.68 -19.61 2.76
N PHE A 131 -5.77 -18.29 2.82
CA PHE A 131 -4.93 -17.38 2.06
C PHE A 131 -3.44 -17.65 2.33
N SER A 132 -3.05 -17.76 3.60
CA SER A 132 -1.67 -18.05 4.01
C SER A 132 -1.18 -19.40 3.48
N ARG A 133 -2.01 -20.45 3.56
CA ARG A 133 -1.69 -21.77 2.97
C ARG A 133 -1.51 -21.67 1.44
N GLY A 134 -2.31 -20.88 0.76
CA GLY A 134 -2.16 -20.62 -0.69
C GLY A 134 -0.79 -20.02 -1.05
N MET A 135 -0.14 -19.34 -0.12
CA MET A 135 1.20 -18.75 -0.30
C MET A 135 2.35 -19.68 0.13
N GLU A 136 2.08 -20.88 0.69
CA GLU A 136 3.13 -21.82 1.07
C GLU A 136 4.06 -22.25 -0.08
N PRO A 137 3.59 -22.49 -1.33
CA PRO A 137 4.48 -22.81 -2.44
C PRO A 137 5.51 -21.70 -2.71
N VAL A 138 5.08 -20.44 -2.59
CA VAL A 138 5.95 -19.27 -2.74
C VAL A 138 7.02 -19.24 -1.63
N MET A 139 6.61 -19.48 -0.38
CA MET A 139 7.53 -19.56 0.75
C MET A 139 8.58 -20.66 0.56
N LYS A 140 8.20 -21.80 -0.01
CA LYS A 140 9.15 -22.91 -0.29
C LYS A 140 10.20 -22.50 -1.34
N LEU A 141 9.82 -21.77 -2.37
CA LEU A 141 10.76 -21.23 -3.37
C LEU A 141 11.77 -20.28 -2.69
N TYR A 142 11.29 -19.35 -1.88
CA TYR A 142 12.16 -18.46 -1.11
C TYR A 142 13.14 -19.23 -0.22
N GLN A 143 12.66 -20.23 0.55
CA GLN A 143 13.48 -21.06 1.43
C GLN A 143 14.53 -21.87 0.66
N ALA A 144 14.25 -22.24 -0.57
CA ALA A 144 15.18 -22.91 -1.47
C ALA A 144 16.21 -21.95 -2.10
N GLY A 145 16.14 -20.64 -1.83
CA GLY A 145 17.00 -19.63 -2.42
C GLY A 145 16.58 -19.18 -3.83
N ASP A 146 15.44 -19.62 -4.31
CA ASP A 146 14.89 -19.23 -5.61
C ASP A 146 14.07 -17.92 -5.45
N MET A 147 14.79 -16.80 -5.42
CA MET A 147 14.17 -15.48 -5.24
C MET A 147 13.32 -15.08 -6.45
N GLU A 148 13.78 -15.39 -7.66
CA GLU A 148 13.03 -15.11 -8.88
C GLU A 148 11.75 -15.94 -8.95
N GLY A 149 11.85 -17.24 -8.66
CA GLY A 149 10.68 -18.11 -8.57
C GLY A 149 9.69 -17.65 -7.52
N ALA A 150 10.15 -17.21 -6.34
CA ALA A 150 9.28 -16.71 -5.28
C ALA A 150 8.53 -15.44 -5.70
N VAL A 151 9.20 -14.47 -6.31
CA VAL A 151 8.59 -13.23 -6.79
C VAL A 151 7.59 -13.48 -7.93
N THR A 152 8.00 -14.25 -8.92
CA THR A 152 7.14 -14.54 -10.09
C THR A 152 5.92 -15.36 -9.71
N ALA A 153 6.06 -16.33 -8.81
CA ALA A 153 4.94 -17.11 -8.27
C ALA A 153 3.99 -16.22 -7.45
N THR A 154 4.51 -15.25 -6.68
CA THR A 154 3.68 -14.26 -5.96
C THR A 154 2.83 -13.45 -6.94
N PHE A 155 3.46 -12.89 -7.97
CA PHE A 155 2.72 -12.11 -8.96
C PHE A 155 1.72 -12.95 -9.76
N ALA A 156 2.05 -14.19 -10.08
CA ALA A 156 1.13 -15.13 -10.75
C ALA A 156 -0.08 -15.47 -9.86
N ALA A 157 0.14 -15.73 -8.58
CA ALA A 157 -0.93 -16.06 -7.63
C ALA A 157 -1.90 -14.88 -7.40
N LEU A 158 -1.37 -13.65 -7.33
CA LEU A 158 -2.15 -12.46 -7.00
C LEU A 158 -2.64 -11.70 -8.25
N GLY A 159 -1.92 -11.79 -9.37
CA GLY A 159 -2.17 -11.03 -10.60
C GLY A 159 -2.76 -11.86 -11.75
N GLY A 160 -2.80 -13.18 -11.61
CA GLY A 160 -3.24 -14.08 -12.68
C GLY A 160 -2.28 -14.10 -13.88
N PRO A 161 -2.67 -14.65 -15.03
CA PRO A 161 -1.76 -14.93 -16.15
C PRO A 161 -1.18 -13.69 -16.84
N THR A 162 -1.79 -12.54 -16.67
CA THR A 162 -1.34 -11.27 -17.30
C THR A 162 -0.28 -10.52 -16.49
N TRP A 163 0.13 -11.06 -15.34
CA TRP A 163 1.08 -10.41 -14.43
C TRP A 163 2.39 -9.94 -15.11
N PRO A 164 2.98 -10.65 -16.10
CA PRO A 164 4.25 -10.21 -16.68
C PRO A 164 4.13 -8.87 -17.42
N ASP A 165 3.01 -8.65 -18.14
CA ASP A 165 2.75 -7.41 -18.86
C ASP A 165 2.43 -6.28 -17.88
N LEU A 166 1.72 -6.58 -16.79
CA LEU A 166 1.42 -5.62 -15.73
C LEU A 166 2.71 -5.13 -15.05
N ILE A 167 3.62 -6.03 -14.67
CA ILE A 167 4.89 -5.61 -14.05
C ILE A 167 5.77 -4.84 -15.04
N ARG A 168 5.79 -5.24 -16.32
CA ARG A 168 6.51 -4.52 -17.37
C ARG A 168 6.00 -3.09 -17.57
N SER A 169 4.71 -2.84 -17.33
CA SER A 169 4.11 -1.50 -17.43
C SER A 169 4.62 -0.52 -16.36
N VAL A 170 5.16 -1.02 -15.25
CA VAL A 170 5.78 -0.21 -14.19
C VAL A 170 7.14 0.34 -14.64
N GLY A 171 7.91 -0.47 -15.37
CA GLY A 171 9.23 -0.14 -15.88
C GLY A 171 10.05 -1.39 -16.16
N THR A 172 11.08 -1.27 -16.99
CA THR A 172 11.94 -2.39 -17.41
C THR A 172 12.68 -3.04 -16.25
N GLU A 173 13.00 -2.28 -15.20
CA GLU A 173 13.75 -2.73 -14.03
C GLU A 173 12.85 -3.22 -12.87
N ALA A 174 11.53 -3.12 -13.01
CA ALA A 174 10.59 -3.38 -11.91
C ALA A 174 10.69 -4.82 -11.36
N LEU A 175 10.80 -5.82 -12.26
CA LEU A 175 10.96 -7.22 -11.85
C LEU A 175 12.32 -7.47 -11.20
N ALA A 176 13.40 -6.96 -11.78
CA ALA A 176 14.75 -7.10 -11.22
C ALA A 176 14.85 -6.45 -9.84
N MET A 177 14.22 -5.29 -9.64
CA MET A 177 14.11 -4.62 -8.34
C MET A 177 13.33 -5.50 -7.34
N ALA A 178 12.19 -6.04 -7.73
CA ALA A 178 11.38 -6.92 -6.90
C ALA A 178 12.15 -8.17 -6.45
N ILE A 179 12.92 -8.79 -7.36
CA ILE A 179 13.77 -9.96 -7.05
C ILE A 179 14.87 -9.58 -6.04
N ARG A 180 15.56 -8.46 -6.27
CA ARG A 180 16.61 -7.96 -5.36
C ARG A 180 16.08 -7.68 -3.95
N ASP A 181 14.87 -7.12 -3.86
CA ASP A 181 14.26 -6.64 -2.63
C ASP A 181 13.45 -7.75 -1.90
N THR A 182 13.39 -8.97 -2.44
CA THR A 182 12.59 -10.10 -1.94
C THR A 182 12.90 -10.45 -0.48
N GLU A 183 14.17 -10.38 -0.06
CA GLU A 183 14.53 -10.64 1.35
C GLU A 183 13.85 -9.69 2.33
N THR A 184 13.60 -8.43 1.94
CA THR A 184 12.89 -7.47 2.79
C THR A 184 11.47 -7.93 3.07
N TYR A 185 10.76 -8.45 2.06
CA TYR A 185 9.43 -9.01 2.29
C TYR A 185 9.46 -10.15 3.31
N TYR A 186 10.26 -11.18 3.09
CA TYR A 186 10.23 -12.39 3.92
C TYR A 186 10.82 -12.20 5.30
N ARG A 187 11.87 -11.38 5.44
CA ARG A 187 12.58 -11.19 6.71
C ARG A 187 12.02 -10.08 7.57
N VAL A 188 11.40 -9.08 6.95
CA VAL A 188 10.95 -7.87 7.63
C VAL A 188 9.43 -7.75 7.59
N GLU A 189 8.83 -7.73 6.42
CA GLU A 189 7.41 -7.39 6.26
C GLU A 189 6.47 -8.50 6.70
N ALA A 190 6.66 -9.73 6.24
CA ALA A 190 5.78 -10.84 6.59
C ALA A 190 5.75 -11.12 8.11
N PRO A 191 6.90 -11.13 8.84
CA PRO A 191 6.88 -11.25 10.30
C PRO A 191 6.22 -10.05 11.00
N ALA A 192 6.36 -8.83 10.48
CA ALA A 192 5.71 -7.65 11.04
C ALA A 192 4.19 -7.73 10.88
N LEU A 193 3.73 -8.10 9.69
CA LEU A 193 2.33 -8.28 9.37
C LEU A 193 1.64 -9.31 10.28
N HIS A 194 2.29 -10.44 10.57
CA HIS A 194 1.73 -11.47 11.46
C HIS A 194 1.58 -11.03 12.91
N ARG A 195 2.28 -9.98 13.33
CA ARG A 195 2.19 -9.43 14.69
C ARG A 195 1.26 -8.25 14.81
N TRP A 196 0.94 -7.60 13.69
CA TRP A 196 0.08 -6.43 13.67
C TRP A 196 -1.40 -6.83 13.72
N THR A 197 -2.17 -6.09 14.50
CA THR A 197 -3.63 -6.24 14.60
C THR A 197 -4.31 -4.88 14.63
N LEU A 198 -5.53 -4.82 14.10
CA LEU A 198 -6.32 -3.60 14.09
C LEU A 198 -6.93 -3.32 15.48
N ASP A 199 -6.38 -2.35 16.19
CA ASP A 199 -6.88 -1.94 17.50
C ASP A 199 -8.23 -1.19 17.39
N PRO A 200 -9.33 -1.75 17.95
CA PRO A 200 -10.65 -1.14 17.86
C PRO A 200 -10.73 0.25 18.54
N GLN A 201 -9.99 0.46 19.64
CA GLN A 201 -10.02 1.72 20.37
C GLN A 201 -9.32 2.83 19.58
N ARG A 202 -8.20 2.52 18.96
CA ARG A 202 -7.49 3.45 18.07
C ARG A 202 -8.31 3.73 16.81
N ALA A 203 -8.94 2.71 16.23
CA ALA A 203 -9.83 2.86 15.08
C ALA A 203 -11.00 3.81 15.38
N ALA A 204 -11.61 3.70 16.56
CA ALA A 204 -12.70 4.58 16.99
C ALA A 204 -12.27 6.05 17.17
N ALA A 205 -10.98 6.34 17.28
CA ALA A 205 -10.45 7.70 17.37
C ALA A 205 -10.23 8.37 16.00
N LEU A 206 -10.14 7.59 14.92
CA LEU A 206 -9.95 8.11 13.56
C LEU A 206 -11.21 8.83 13.09
N ARG A 207 -11.08 10.10 12.69
CA ARG A 207 -12.17 10.93 12.14
C ARG A 207 -12.03 11.20 10.66
N ALA A 208 -10.85 10.94 10.11
CA ALA A 208 -10.62 11.10 8.69
C ALA A 208 -11.53 10.15 7.89
N PRO A 209 -12.11 10.61 6.78
CA PRO A 209 -12.90 9.75 5.91
C PRO A 209 -12.05 8.62 5.33
N VAL A 210 -12.64 7.42 5.22
CA VAL A 210 -11.97 6.21 4.75
C VAL A 210 -12.61 5.72 3.45
N LEU A 211 -11.79 5.41 2.45
CA LEU A 211 -12.18 4.74 1.20
C LEU A 211 -11.56 3.35 1.14
N SER A 212 -12.40 2.32 1.02
CA SER A 212 -11.98 0.95 0.74
C SER A 212 -12.08 0.66 -0.77
N VAL A 213 -10.99 0.37 -1.42
CA VAL A 213 -10.93 0.02 -2.85
C VAL A 213 -10.63 -1.46 -3.00
N ARG A 214 -11.45 -2.17 -3.76
CA ARG A 214 -11.31 -3.63 -3.96
C ARG A 214 -11.49 -4.01 -5.42
N GLY A 215 -10.62 -4.89 -5.93
CA GLY A 215 -10.82 -5.58 -7.20
C GLY A 215 -11.91 -6.66 -7.08
N MET A 216 -12.87 -6.68 -7.98
CA MET A 216 -13.99 -7.63 -7.88
C MET A 216 -13.56 -9.09 -8.03
N ASN A 217 -12.37 -9.33 -8.61
CA ASN A 217 -11.79 -10.66 -8.80
C ASN A 217 -10.69 -11.02 -7.79
N SER A 218 -10.53 -10.24 -6.70
CA SER A 218 -9.45 -10.43 -5.70
C SER A 218 -9.73 -11.57 -4.69
N GLY A 219 -10.91 -12.16 -4.72
CA GLY A 219 -11.26 -13.30 -3.87
C GLY A 219 -11.77 -12.93 -2.48
N GLN A 220 -12.05 -13.98 -1.70
CA GLN A 220 -12.76 -13.89 -0.41
C GLN A 220 -11.96 -13.15 0.65
N PHE A 221 -10.65 -13.38 0.72
CA PHE A 221 -9.78 -12.74 1.73
C PHE A 221 -9.94 -11.21 1.75
N PHE A 222 -9.89 -10.57 0.58
CA PHE A 222 -10.04 -9.11 0.47
C PHE A 222 -11.48 -8.65 0.66
N ALA A 223 -12.48 -9.48 0.34
CA ALA A 223 -13.88 -9.19 0.65
C ALA A 223 -14.13 -9.18 2.16
N GLU A 224 -13.58 -10.15 2.89
CA GLU A 224 -13.64 -10.20 4.36
C GLU A 224 -12.85 -9.06 5.01
N GLY A 225 -11.70 -8.69 4.42
CA GLY A 225 -10.93 -7.51 4.84
C GLY A 225 -11.75 -6.22 4.79
N ARG A 226 -12.53 -6.01 3.70
CA ARG A 226 -13.47 -4.88 3.61
C ARG A 226 -14.55 -4.95 4.71
N GLN A 227 -15.11 -6.12 4.97
CA GLN A 227 -16.08 -6.28 6.04
C GLN A 227 -15.48 -5.95 7.41
N LEU A 228 -14.22 -6.30 7.65
CA LEU A 228 -13.50 -5.91 8.86
C LEU A 228 -13.34 -4.39 8.94
N LEU A 229 -12.98 -3.71 7.85
CA LEU A 229 -12.93 -2.25 7.81
C LEU A 229 -14.29 -1.62 8.18
N HIS A 230 -15.41 -2.09 7.63
CA HIS A 230 -16.74 -1.57 7.97
C HIS A 230 -17.13 -1.78 9.44
N ARG A 231 -16.65 -2.84 10.08
CA ARG A 231 -16.89 -3.01 11.54
C ARG A 231 -16.20 -1.94 12.38
N HIS A 232 -15.06 -1.42 11.93
CA HIS A 232 -14.29 -0.41 12.66
C HIS A 232 -14.50 1.02 12.16
N PHE A 233 -14.90 1.18 10.91
CA PHE A 233 -15.16 2.44 10.22
C PHE A 233 -16.53 2.37 9.54
N PRO A 234 -17.64 2.57 10.30
CA PRO A 234 -19.00 2.38 9.75
C PRO A 234 -19.31 3.29 8.55
N ASP A 235 -18.70 4.47 8.50
CA ASP A 235 -18.85 5.44 7.42
C ASP A 235 -17.84 5.24 6.27
N CYS A 236 -17.13 4.09 6.25
CA CYS A 236 -16.20 3.75 5.17
C CYS A 236 -16.93 3.69 3.82
N THR A 237 -16.44 4.45 2.86
CA THR A 237 -16.94 4.43 1.48
C THR A 237 -16.30 3.26 0.72
N ASP A 238 -17.06 2.61 -0.15
CA ASP A 238 -16.58 1.53 -1.00
C ASP A 238 -16.36 1.97 -2.44
N ALA A 239 -15.31 1.44 -3.08
CA ALA A 239 -15.11 1.46 -4.51
C ALA A 239 -14.77 0.04 -5.00
N ASP A 240 -15.68 -0.54 -5.79
CA ASP A 240 -15.46 -1.79 -6.48
C ASP A 240 -14.85 -1.53 -7.86
N ILE A 241 -13.74 -2.21 -8.15
CA ILE A 241 -13.02 -2.08 -9.41
C ILE A 241 -13.32 -3.33 -10.26
N PRO A 242 -14.14 -3.20 -11.32
CA PRO A 242 -14.49 -4.32 -12.18
C PRO A 242 -13.26 -4.87 -12.91
N ASP A 243 -13.30 -6.14 -13.25
CA ASP A 243 -12.28 -6.83 -14.04
C ASP A 243 -10.86 -6.71 -13.48
N ALA A 244 -10.74 -6.56 -12.16
CA ALA A 244 -9.47 -6.41 -11.46
C ALA A 244 -9.34 -7.41 -10.31
N ASN A 245 -8.13 -7.94 -10.15
CA ASN A 245 -7.69 -8.73 -9.01
C ASN A 245 -6.77 -7.90 -8.10
N HIS A 246 -5.94 -8.57 -7.26
CA HIS A 246 -5.07 -7.86 -6.33
C HIS A 246 -4.06 -6.88 -6.98
N LEU A 247 -3.70 -7.06 -8.26
CA LEU A 247 -2.91 -6.09 -9.01
C LEU A 247 -3.78 -4.96 -9.63
N LEU A 248 -4.91 -4.63 -9.02
CA LEU A 248 -5.90 -3.66 -9.48
C LEU A 248 -5.29 -2.30 -9.86
N PHE A 249 -4.28 -1.85 -9.14
CA PHE A 249 -3.60 -0.57 -9.37
C PHE A 249 -2.79 -0.53 -10.68
N LEU A 250 -2.48 -1.69 -11.25
CA LEU A 250 -1.87 -1.84 -12.58
C LEU A 250 -2.93 -2.14 -13.65
N GLN A 251 -3.95 -2.93 -13.31
CA GLN A 251 -5.00 -3.33 -14.25
C GLN A 251 -5.96 -2.19 -14.56
N GLN A 252 -6.35 -1.40 -13.56
CA GLN A 252 -7.40 -0.39 -13.65
C GLN A 252 -7.00 0.95 -12.98
N PRO A 253 -5.80 1.51 -13.27
CA PRO A 253 -5.33 2.72 -12.60
C PRO A 253 -6.25 3.93 -12.80
N GLU A 254 -6.90 4.03 -13.97
CA GLU A 254 -7.80 5.13 -14.30
C GLU A 254 -9.14 5.04 -13.51
N ALA A 255 -9.69 3.84 -13.33
CA ALA A 255 -10.89 3.64 -12.53
C ALA A 255 -10.64 3.96 -11.05
N ILE A 256 -9.50 3.51 -10.51
CA ILE A 256 -9.09 3.83 -9.14
C ILE A 256 -8.87 5.33 -8.98
N ALA A 257 -8.17 5.97 -9.90
CA ALA A 257 -7.95 7.41 -9.85
C ALA A 257 -9.26 8.19 -9.84
N THR A 258 -10.26 7.79 -10.66
CA THR A 258 -11.59 8.38 -10.66
C THR A 258 -12.29 8.22 -9.30
N ALA A 259 -12.26 7.02 -8.72
CA ALA A 259 -12.87 6.76 -7.42
C ALA A 259 -12.22 7.59 -6.29
N VAL A 260 -10.89 7.65 -6.28
CA VAL A 260 -10.12 8.41 -5.28
C VAL A 260 -10.38 9.90 -5.36
N VAL A 261 -10.32 10.48 -6.56
CA VAL A 261 -10.57 11.91 -6.75
C VAL A 261 -12.00 12.27 -6.36
N SER A 262 -12.99 11.51 -6.83
CA SER A 262 -14.39 11.72 -6.46
C SER A 262 -14.64 11.61 -4.95
N PHE A 263 -13.94 10.71 -4.27
CA PHE A 263 -14.02 10.58 -2.82
C PHE A 263 -13.44 11.81 -2.11
N ILE A 264 -12.27 12.28 -2.52
CA ILE A 264 -11.63 13.47 -1.93
C ILE A 264 -12.50 14.70 -2.13
N ASP A 265 -13.02 14.92 -3.35
CA ASP A 265 -13.82 16.11 -3.66
C ASP A 265 -15.12 16.16 -2.84
N ARG A 266 -15.84 15.04 -2.72
CA ARG A 266 -17.04 14.96 -1.86
C ARG A 266 -16.75 15.31 -0.39
N ASN A 267 -15.61 14.88 0.14
CA ASN A 267 -15.26 15.15 1.54
C ASN A 267 -14.71 16.57 1.78
N ARG A 268 -14.25 17.27 0.73
CA ARG A 268 -13.92 18.71 0.80
C ARG A 268 -15.17 19.60 0.88
N GLU A 269 -16.25 19.20 0.22
CA GLU A 269 -17.51 19.95 0.21
C GLU A 269 -18.29 19.81 1.53
N SER A 270 -17.99 18.78 2.31
CA SER A 270 -18.71 18.43 3.54
C SER A 270 -18.04 18.92 4.82
N GLY A 271 -16.83 19.48 4.75
CA GLY A 271 -16.04 19.99 5.88
C GLY A 271 -15.85 21.48 5.81
#